data_94e332e5b0ea3f4b67fa9477fc82e7fb
#
_entry.id   94e332e5b0ea3f4b67fa9477fc82e7fb
#
_cell.length_a   1.000
_cell.length_b   1.000
_cell.length_c   1.000
_cell.angle_alpha   90.00
_cell.angle_beta   90.00
_cell.angle_gamma   90.00
#
_symmetry.space_group_name_H-M   'P 1'
#
loop_
_entity.id
_entity.type
_entity.pdbx_description
1 polymer ?
#
loop_
_entity_poly.entity_id
_entity_poly.type
_entity_poly.pdbx_seq_one_letter_code
_entity_poly.pdbx_strand_id
1 'polypeptide(L)'
;MKVLVTGHKGFIGSHVFDFLSDLFDVDGLDRPDDIGDFADVGCADYDLIVHLAAYAALRDSVDNPDKFWENNVEKSKPIFDYCRKYNTRLLYASSAGAYSWWQNPYAITKKVNEIQAPPNSVGMRFFNVWAEEGSRDDMLYEMLKQGTAKYITRHKRDWVHVLDVVRAVATLIPTTYTGTIDVGTGQMTSVIDLANAMGMGHLPIKEDTPNEPDELCADIMPLMELGWFPTVNILDTVIAKTVSV
;
A
#
# COMPACT_ATOMS: atom_id res chain seq x y z
N MET A 1 -5.79 -20.37 -12.54
CA MET A 1 -6.28 -19.00 -12.48
C MET A 1 -5.25 -18.12 -13.14
N LYS A 2 -5.65 -17.26 -14.07
CA LYS A 2 -4.78 -16.30 -14.72
C LYS A 2 -4.89 -14.95 -14.00
N VAL A 3 -3.76 -14.42 -13.55
CA VAL A 3 -3.70 -13.22 -12.72
C VAL A 3 -2.86 -12.16 -13.40
N LEU A 4 -3.30 -10.90 -13.35
CA LEU A 4 -2.47 -9.75 -13.69
C LEU A 4 -2.08 -9.00 -12.42
N VAL A 5 -0.78 -8.74 -12.24
CA VAL A 5 -0.28 -7.86 -11.18
C VAL A 5 0.29 -6.60 -11.82
N THR A 6 -0.32 -5.44 -11.58
CA THR A 6 0.27 -4.17 -12.02
C THR A 6 1.11 -3.56 -10.91
N GLY A 7 2.20 -2.88 -11.26
CA GLY A 7 3.16 -2.39 -10.28
C GLY A 7 4.05 -3.48 -9.67
N HIS A 8 4.20 -4.60 -10.37
CA HIS A 8 4.91 -5.81 -9.91
C HIS A 8 6.41 -5.59 -9.66
N LYS A 9 7.02 -4.52 -10.17
CA LYS A 9 8.41 -4.15 -9.88
C LYS A 9 8.53 -3.18 -8.68
N GLY A 10 7.40 -2.73 -8.13
CA GLY A 10 7.36 -1.87 -6.95
C GLY A 10 7.57 -2.64 -5.64
N PHE A 11 7.73 -1.92 -4.52
CA PHE A 11 7.97 -2.50 -3.20
C PHE A 11 6.94 -3.58 -2.81
N ILE A 12 5.66 -3.23 -2.71
CA ILE A 12 4.61 -4.20 -2.36
C ILE A 12 4.39 -5.18 -3.53
N GLY A 13 4.41 -4.65 -4.75
CA GLY A 13 4.08 -5.42 -5.95
C GLY A 13 5.02 -6.59 -6.21
N SER A 14 6.33 -6.45 -5.96
CA SER A 14 7.29 -7.54 -6.15
C SER A 14 7.02 -8.72 -5.21
N HIS A 15 6.77 -8.45 -3.93
CA HIS A 15 6.44 -9.50 -2.96
C HIS A 15 5.11 -10.21 -3.29
N VAL A 16 4.09 -9.45 -3.76
CA VAL A 16 2.82 -10.02 -4.17
C VAL A 16 2.98 -10.84 -5.45
N PHE A 17 3.74 -10.33 -6.42
CA PHE A 17 3.99 -11.00 -7.69
C PHE A 17 4.73 -12.33 -7.48
N ASP A 18 5.80 -12.33 -6.71
CA ASP A 18 6.58 -13.53 -6.42
C ASP A 18 5.71 -14.58 -5.73
N PHE A 19 4.97 -14.19 -4.69
CA PHE A 19 4.06 -15.10 -3.98
C PHE A 19 2.97 -15.70 -4.88
N LEU A 20 2.34 -14.88 -5.73
CA LEU A 20 1.28 -15.35 -6.61
C LEU A 20 1.81 -16.21 -7.76
N SER A 21 3.03 -15.96 -8.23
CA SER A 21 3.69 -16.73 -9.29
C SER A 21 3.99 -18.19 -8.89
N ASP A 22 4.13 -18.44 -7.59
CA ASP A 22 4.26 -19.81 -7.06
C ASP A 22 2.94 -20.60 -7.12
N LEU A 23 1.80 -19.92 -7.25
CA LEU A 23 0.47 -20.52 -7.12
C LEU A 23 -0.36 -20.47 -8.42
N PHE A 24 -0.12 -19.49 -9.28
CA PHE A 24 -0.96 -19.16 -10.42
C PHE A 24 -0.15 -18.81 -11.67
N ASP A 25 -0.83 -18.71 -12.80
CA ASP A 25 -0.28 -18.14 -14.04
C ASP A 25 -0.38 -16.60 -13.94
N VAL A 26 0.76 -15.93 -13.75
CA VAL A 26 0.81 -14.49 -13.41
C VAL A 26 1.54 -13.67 -14.45
N ASP A 27 0.83 -12.71 -15.03
CA ASP A 27 1.40 -11.66 -15.86
C ASP A 27 1.70 -10.41 -15.01
N GLY A 28 2.78 -9.71 -15.33
CA GLY A 28 3.16 -8.45 -14.69
C GLY A 28 3.07 -7.27 -15.65
N LEU A 29 2.50 -6.14 -15.21
CA LEU A 29 2.50 -4.87 -15.95
C LEU A 29 3.13 -3.77 -15.09
N ASP A 30 4.23 -3.19 -15.55
CA ASP A 30 4.95 -2.10 -14.88
C ASP A 30 5.87 -1.38 -15.87
N ARG A 31 6.39 -0.23 -15.48
CA ARG A 31 7.33 0.53 -16.30
C ARG A 31 8.47 -0.34 -16.86
N PRO A 32 8.91 -0.16 -18.13
CA PRO A 32 8.60 0.96 -19.01
C PRO A 32 7.21 0.93 -19.64
N ASP A 33 6.48 -0.20 -19.58
CA ASP A 33 5.12 -0.29 -20.12
C ASP A 33 4.17 0.54 -19.25
N ASP A 34 3.32 1.34 -19.86
CA ASP A 34 2.37 2.19 -19.14
C ASP A 34 1.12 1.39 -18.73
N ILE A 35 0.60 1.59 -17.52
CA ILE A 35 -0.69 1.00 -17.13
C ILE A 35 -1.84 1.54 -17.99
N GLY A 36 -1.69 2.71 -18.61
CA GLY A 36 -2.62 3.23 -19.61
C GLY A 36 -2.69 2.38 -20.89
N ASP A 37 -1.62 1.61 -21.19
CA ASP A 37 -1.55 0.68 -22.32
C ASP A 37 -2.24 -0.66 -22.01
N PHE A 38 -2.89 -0.80 -20.86
CA PHE A 38 -3.64 -1.99 -20.48
C PHE A 38 -4.67 -2.42 -21.56
N ALA A 39 -5.19 -1.48 -22.33
CA ALA A 39 -6.10 -1.78 -23.45
C ALA A 39 -5.45 -2.69 -24.51
N ASP A 40 -4.13 -2.63 -24.68
CA ASP A 40 -3.38 -3.46 -25.64
C ASP A 40 -3.04 -4.85 -25.04
N VAL A 41 -2.95 -4.95 -23.72
CA VAL A 41 -2.77 -6.21 -22.97
C VAL A 41 -4.11 -6.94 -22.76
N GLY A 42 -5.22 -6.23 -22.86
CA GLY A 42 -6.58 -6.64 -22.51
C GLY A 42 -7.24 -7.69 -23.43
N CYS A 43 -6.46 -8.40 -24.27
CA CYS A 43 -6.95 -9.58 -25.00
C CYS A 43 -6.85 -10.88 -24.18
N ALA A 44 -6.26 -10.83 -22.98
CA ALA A 44 -6.14 -12.00 -22.11
C ALA A 44 -7.30 -12.04 -21.10
N ASP A 45 -7.97 -13.18 -20.99
CA ASP A 45 -9.04 -13.39 -20.02
C ASP A 45 -8.42 -13.58 -18.63
N TYR A 46 -8.33 -12.48 -17.85
CA TYR A 46 -7.87 -12.54 -16.47
C TYR A 46 -9.01 -12.89 -15.51
N ASP A 47 -8.76 -13.88 -14.65
CA ASP A 47 -9.67 -14.24 -13.56
C ASP A 47 -9.58 -13.24 -12.40
N LEU A 48 -8.39 -12.68 -12.18
CA LEU A 48 -8.06 -11.74 -11.11
C LEU A 48 -7.09 -10.67 -11.62
N ILE A 49 -7.33 -9.42 -11.22
CA ILE A 49 -6.35 -8.33 -11.34
C ILE A 49 -5.98 -7.83 -9.94
N VAL A 50 -4.69 -7.76 -9.65
CA VAL A 50 -4.13 -7.11 -8.45
C VAL A 50 -3.46 -5.82 -8.90
N HIS A 51 -4.17 -4.70 -8.73
CA HIS A 51 -3.73 -3.39 -9.21
C HIS A 51 -2.98 -2.61 -8.11
N LEU A 52 -1.64 -2.67 -8.15
CA LEU A 52 -0.76 -2.00 -7.18
C LEU A 52 0.04 -0.84 -7.78
N ALA A 53 -0.01 -0.66 -9.11
CA ALA A 53 0.66 0.43 -9.79
C ALA A 53 0.07 1.79 -9.39
N ALA A 54 0.85 2.58 -8.67
CA ALA A 54 0.49 3.94 -8.26
C ALA A 54 1.72 4.75 -7.85
N TYR A 55 1.66 6.07 -8.01
CA TYR A 55 2.53 6.96 -7.26
C TYR A 55 2.01 7.08 -5.82
N ALA A 56 2.90 6.89 -4.82
CA ALA A 56 2.52 6.80 -3.41
C ALA A 56 3.28 7.77 -2.48
N ALA A 57 4.10 8.67 -3.02
CA ALA A 57 4.84 9.66 -2.26
C ALA A 57 3.94 10.87 -1.93
N LEU A 58 3.37 10.89 -0.71
CA LEU A 58 2.43 11.92 -0.28
C LEU A 58 2.97 13.34 -0.51
N ARG A 59 4.22 13.61 -0.09
CA ARG A 59 4.83 14.94 -0.20
C ARG A 59 5.04 15.37 -1.64
N ASP A 60 5.51 14.46 -2.52
CA ASP A 60 5.62 14.72 -3.97
C ASP A 60 4.27 15.06 -4.60
N SER A 61 3.16 14.50 -4.07
CA SER A 61 1.83 14.79 -4.58
C SER A 61 1.38 16.25 -4.36
N VAL A 62 1.88 16.89 -3.31
CA VAL A 62 1.57 18.30 -3.02
C VAL A 62 2.23 19.21 -4.07
N ASP A 63 3.46 18.88 -4.46
CA ASP A 63 4.23 19.64 -5.44
C ASP A 63 3.82 19.31 -6.89
N ASN A 64 3.34 18.08 -7.13
CA ASN A 64 3.03 17.55 -8.47
C ASN A 64 1.64 16.89 -8.55
N PRO A 65 0.53 17.59 -8.23
CA PRO A 65 -0.79 16.98 -8.12
C PRO A 65 -1.29 16.35 -9.43
N ASP A 66 -1.06 16.99 -10.57
CA ASP A 66 -1.51 16.52 -11.88
C ASP A 66 -0.86 15.19 -12.27
N LYS A 67 0.43 15.02 -11.96
CA LYS A 67 1.17 13.76 -12.16
C LYS A 67 0.52 12.60 -11.40
N PHE A 68 0.08 12.85 -10.15
CA PHE A 68 -0.60 11.85 -9.35
C PHE A 68 -2.00 11.54 -9.87
N TRP A 69 -2.74 12.58 -10.30
CA TRP A 69 -4.06 12.40 -10.89
C TRP A 69 -3.99 11.56 -12.16
N GLU A 70 -3.15 11.96 -13.12
CA GLU A 70 -2.97 11.25 -14.38
C GLU A 70 -2.63 9.77 -14.14
N ASN A 71 -1.62 9.49 -13.31
CA ASN A 71 -1.16 8.11 -13.09
C ASN A 71 -2.14 7.28 -12.26
N ASN A 72 -2.65 7.83 -11.15
CA ASN A 72 -3.42 7.04 -10.18
C ASN A 72 -4.91 6.97 -10.52
N VAL A 73 -5.44 7.94 -11.28
CA VAL A 73 -6.86 7.99 -11.63
C VAL A 73 -7.07 7.68 -13.10
N GLU A 74 -6.53 8.48 -14.00
CA GLU A 74 -6.83 8.35 -15.43
C GLU A 74 -6.27 7.04 -16.01
N LYS A 75 -5.02 6.68 -15.68
CA LYS A 75 -4.40 5.44 -16.15
C LYS A 75 -4.93 4.18 -15.45
N SER A 76 -5.57 4.29 -14.29
CA SER A 76 -6.26 3.17 -13.64
C SER A 76 -7.63 2.88 -14.25
N LYS A 77 -8.23 3.86 -14.92
CA LYS A 77 -9.58 3.74 -15.48
C LYS A 77 -9.76 2.61 -16.49
N PRO A 78 -8.86 2.35 -17.46
CA PRO A 78 -8.97 1.21 -18.37
C PRO A 78 -9.07 -0.14 -17.64
N ILE A 79 -8.32 -0.33 -16.55
CA ILE A 79 -8.37 -1.54 -15.70
C ILE A 79 -9.74 -1.66 -15.03
N PHE A 80 -10.25 -0.59 -14.46
CA PHE A 80 -11.56 -0.58 -13.79
C PHE A 80 -12.69 -0.82 -14.80
N ASP A 81 -12.61 -0.24 -16.00
CA ASP A 81 -13.60 -0.43 -17.06
C ASP A 81 -13.58 -1.87 -17.58
N TYR A 82 -12.39 -2.48 -17.73
CA TYR A 82 -12.25 -3.89 -18.05
C TYR A 82 -12.92 -4.77 -16.98
N CYS A 83 -12.57 -4.58 -15.70
CA CYS A 83 -13.14 -5.35 -14.60
C CYS A 83 -14.66 -5.20 -14.52
N ARG A 84 -15.18 -4.00 -14.79
CA ARG A 84 -16.64 -3.75 -14.84
C ARG A 84 -17.31 -4.47 -16.00
N LYS A 85 -16.68 -4.43 -17.18
CA LYS A 85 -17.21 -5.03 -18.41
C LYS A 85 -17.27 -6.57 -18.33
N TYR A 86 -16.22 -7.18 -17.79
CA TYR A 86 -16.08 -8.65 -17.78
C TYR A 86 -16.38 -9.27 -16.40
N ASN A 87 -16.77 -8.46 -15.42
CA ASN A 87 -16.98 -8.87 -14.03
C ASN A 87 -15.73 -9.54 -13.39
N THR A 88 -14.53 -9.18 -13.88
CA THR A 88 -13.27 -9.71 -13.38
C THR A 88 -13.06 -9.26 -11.92
N ARG A 89 -12.58 -10.17 -11.07
CA ARG A 89 -12.21 -9.84 -9.68
C ARG A 89 -11.07 -8.83 -9.66
N LEU A 90 -11.22 -7.75 -8.86
CA LEU A 90 -10.19 -6.73 -8.71
C LEU A 90 -9.83 -6.53 -7.24
N LEU A 91 -8.54 -6.67 -6.91
CA LEU A 91 -7.95 -6.19 -5.66
C LEU A 91 -7.08 -4.98 -6.02
N TYR A 92 -7.29 -3.83 -5.39
CA TYR A 92 -6.53 -2.63 -5.75
C TYR A 92 -5.98 -1.90 -4.53
N ALA A 93 -4.83 -1.26 -4.70
CA ALA A 93 -4.19 -0.47 -3.66
C ALA A 93 -4.96 0.83 -3.39
N SER A 94 -5.66 0.90 -2.27
CA SER A 94 -6.08 2.15 -1.64
C SER A 94 -5.07 2.54 -0.55
N SER A 95 -5.43 3.44 0.34
CA SER A 95 -4.55 3.97 1.39
C SER A 95 -5.35 4.36 2.62
N ALA A 96 -4.75 4.25 3.80
CA ALA A 96 -5.25 4.85 5.03
C ALA A 96 -5.52 6.36 4.87
N GLY A 97 -4.78 7.05 3.99
CA GLY A 97 -5.03 8.46 3.65
C GLY A 97 -6.43 8.73 3.08
N ALA A 98 -7.13 7.73 2.52
CA ALA A 98 -8.49 7.89 2.03
C ALA A 98 -9.52 8.24 3.13
N TYR A 99 -9.20 8.03 4.41
CA TYR A 99 -10.03 8.48 5.53
C TYR A 99 -10.06 10.00 5.67
N SER A 100 -8.92 10.64 5.40
CA SER A 100 -8.76 12.11 5.42
C SER A 100 -8.34 12.63 4.04
N TRP A 101 -9.07 12.18 3.01
CA TRP A 101 -8.75 12.38 1.61
C TRP A 101 -8.55 13.84 1.20
N TRP A 102 -9.16 14.79 1.91
CA TRP A 102 -9.06 16.23 1.62
C TRP A 102 -7.72 16.86 1.99
N GLN A 103 -6.85 16.15 2.71
CA GLN A 103 -5.59 16.70 3.22
C GLN A 103 -4.50 16.83 2.16
N ASN A 104 -4.48 15.95 1.15
CA ASN A 104 -3.45 15.98 0.12
C ASN A 104 -3.90 15.33 -1.20
N PRO A 105 -3.27 15.70 -2.35
CA PRO A 105 -3.65 15.18 -3.66
C PRO A 105 -3.53 13.66 -3.80
N TYR A 106 -2.51 13.03 -3.20
CA TYR A 106 -2.40 11.56 -3.21
C TYR A 106 -3.63 10.90 -2.58
N ALA A 107 -4.04 11.36 -1.40
CA ALA A 107 -5.21 10.83 -0.70
C ALA A 107 -6.51 11.03 -1.52
N ILE A 108 -6.64 12.18 -2.21
CA ILE A 108 -7.74 12.43 -3.15
C ILE A 108 -7.77 11.34 -4.22
N THR A 109 -6.64 11.02 -4.87
CA THR A 109 -6.61 10.01 -5.95
C THR A 109 -7.05 8.64 -5.44
N LYS A 110 -6.65 8.25 -4.22
CA LYS A 110 -7.06 6.98 -3.62
C LYS A 110 -8.56 6.96 -3.32
N LYS A 111 -9.10 8.07 -2.79
CA LYS A 111 -10.54 8.19 -2.55
C LYS A 111 -11.37 8.15 -3.84
N VAL A 112 -10.90 8.77 -4.91
CA VAL A 112 -11.57 8.72 -6.22
C VAL A 112 -11.60 7.27 -6.74
N ASN A 113 -10.50 6.53 -6.59
CA ASN A 113 -10.46 5.11 -6.97
C ASN A 113 -11.48 4.27 -6.17
N GLU A 114 -11.65 4.53 -4.86
CA GLU A 114 -12.69 3.86 -4.07
C GLU A 114 -14.10 4.15 -4.58
N ILE A 115 -14.37 5.40 -4.99
CA ILE A 115 -15.69 5.82 -5.50
C ILE A 115 -16.01 5.21 -6.85
N GLN A 116 -15.01 5.10 -7.73
CA GLN A 116 -15.20 4.59 -9.10
C GLN A 116 -14.90 3.10 -9.27
N ALA A 117 -14.57 2.39 -8.20
CA ALA A 117 -14.23 0.99 -8.25
C ALA A 117 -15.38 0.12 -8.78
N PRO A 118 -15.08 -0.95 -9.56
CA PRO A 118 -16.11 -1.86 -10.05
C PRO A 118 -16.75 -2.67 -8.92
N PRO A 119 -18.00 -3.19 -9.10
CA PRO A 119 -18.71 -3.89 -8.03
C PRO A 119 -17.97 -5.11 -7.45
N ASN A 120 -17.27 -5.90 -8.32
CA ASN A 120 -16.52 -7.09 -7.91
C ASN A 120 -15.08 -6.71 -7.51
N SER A 121 -14.93 -5.76 -6.58
CA SER A 121 -13.60 -5.28 -6.19
C SER A 121 -13.42 -5.08 -4.69
N VAL A 122 -12.15 -5.12 -4.26
CA VAL A 122 -11.72 -4.74 -2.91
C VAL A 122 -10.63 -3.67 -2.98
N GLY A 123 -10.89 -2.53 -2.39
CA GLY A 123 -9.89 -1.50 -2.14
C GLY A 123 -9.16 -1.77 -0.83
N MET A 124 -7.91 -2.15 -0.91
CA MET A 124 -7.07 -2.42 0.24
C MET A 124 -6.45 -1.11 0.73
N ARG A 125 -6.92 -0.58 1.86
CA ARG A 125 -6.36 0.60 2.49
C ARG A 125 -5.10 0.22 3.23
N PHE A 126 -3.96 0.30 2.55
CA PHE A 126 -2.67 0.06 3.18
C PHE A 126 -2.33 1.17 4.17
N PHE A 127 -1.92 0.75 5.37
CA PHE A 127 -1.31 1.61 6.37
C PHE A 127 0.19 1.75 6.11
N ASN A 128 1.02 1.99 7.10
CA ASN A 128 2.46 2.19 6.85
C ASN A 128 3.15 0.85 6.59
N VAL A 129 3.22 0.45 5.32
CA VAL A 129 3.88 -0.81 4.93
C VAL A 129 5.38 -0.66 5.08
N TRP A 130 6.04 -1.65 5.67
CA TRP A 130 7.49 -1.69 5.87
C TRP A 130 8.06 -3.09 5.64
N ALA A 131 9.36 -3.18 5.43
CA ALA A 131 10.13 -4.41 5.42
C ALA A 131 11.55 -4.12 5.88
N GLU A 132 12.26 -5.16 6.30
CA GLU A 132 13.67 -5.04 6.68
C GLU A 132 14.56 -4.69 5.48
N GLU A 133 14.15 -5.12 4.29
CA GLU A 133 14.86 -4.86 3.04
C GLU A 133 13.86 -4.55 1.92
N GLY A 134 14.29 -3.80 0.93
CA GLY A 134 13.51 -3.50 -0.28
C GLY A 134 12.44 -2.42 -0.11
N SER A 135 12.30 -1.80 1.07
CA SER A 135 11.46 -0.61 1.24
C SER A 135 11.98 0.54 0.38
N ARG A 136 11.08 1.44 -0.03
CA ARG A 136 11.49 2.62 -0.81
C ARG A 136 12.28 3.58 0.07
N ASP A 137 13.29 4.24 -0.47
CA ASP A 137 14.18 5.19 0.23
C ASP A 137 13.44 6.40 0.83
N ASP A 138 12.28 6.77 0.28
CA ASP A 138 11.46 7.89 0.75
C ASP A 138 10.50 7.52 1.91
N MET A 139 10.48 6.25 2.32
CA MET A 139 9.68 5.79 3.45
C MET A 139 10.41 6.03 4.77
N LEU A 140 9.66 6.46 5.80
CA LEU A 140 10.25 6.81 7.10
C LEU A 140 11.08 5.69 7.72
N TYR A 141 10.60 4.44 7.66
CA TYR A 141 11.35 3.29 8.18
C TYR A 141 12.73 3.19 7.53
N GLU A 142 12.80 3.24 6.19
CA GLU A 142 14.05 3.15 5.44
C GLU A 142 14.95 4.36 5.69
N MET A 143 14.39 5.56 5.75
CA MET A 143 15.14 6.77 6.09
C MET A 143 15.76 6.71 7.49
N LEU A 144 15.05 6.16 8.48
CA LEU A 144 15.59 5.94 9.83
C LEU A 144 16.69 4.89 9.80
N LYS A 145 16.48 3.78 9.12
CA LYS A 145 17.44 2.68 8.97
C LYS A 145 18.74 3.12 8.30
N GLN A 146 18.64 3.93 7.25
CA GLN A 146 19.80 4.47 6.50
C GLN A 146 20.45 5.69 7.19
N GLY A 147 19.85 6.25 8.25
CA GLY A 147 20.32 7.47 8.88
C GLY A 147 20.14 8.73 8.02
N THR A 148 19.25 8.70 7.02
CA THR A 148 18.98 9.82 6.11
C THR A 148 17.84 10.72 6.57
N ALA A 149 17.09 10.31 7.60
CA ALA A 149 16.02 11.10 8.19
C ALA A 149 16.59 12.38 8.82
N LYS A 150 16.01 13.53 8.47
CA LYS A 150 16.45 14.84 8.97
C LYS A 150 15.69 15.30 10.23
N TYR A 151 14.54 14.74 10.48
CA TYR A 151 13.65 15.02 11.60
C TYR A 151 12.68 13.87 11.81
N ILE A 152 12.08 13.82 12.97
CA ILE A 152 10.95 12.95 13.33
C ILE A 152 9.73 13.79 13.68
N THR A 153 8.57 13.18 13.84
CA THR A 153 7.30 13.83 14.16
C THR A 153 6.66 13.18 15.38
N ARG A 154 5.62 13.81 15.95
CA ARG A 154 4.83 13.21 17.05
C ARG A 154 3.75 12.26 16.58
N HIS A 155 3.70 11.97 15.30
CA HIS A 155 2.69 11.10 14.72
C HIS A 155 2.74 9.69 15.33
N LYS A 156 1.56 9.06 15.40
CA LYS A 156 1.44 7.63 15.61
C LYS A 156 0.92 6.97 14.34
N ARG A 157 1.50 5.87 13.97
CA ARG A 157 1.19 5.13 12.73
C ARG A 157 1.01 3.66 13.03
N ASP A 158 0.10 3.04 12.31
CA ASP A 158 0.00 1.58 12.22
C ASP A 158 1.00 1.09 11.17
N TRP A 159 1.90 0.21 11.58
CA TRP A 159 3.01 -0.29 10.77
C TRP A 159 2.80 -1.75 10.45
N VAL A 160 2.42 -2.04 9.21
CA VAL A 160 2.18 -3.39 8.73
C VAL A 160 3.36 -3.92 7.93
N HIS A 161 3.81 -5.13 8.22
CA HIS A 161 4.90 -5.76 7.47
C HIS A 161 4.44 -6.18 6.08
N VAL A 162 5.31 -6.07 5.07
CA VAL A 162 4.96 -6.40 3.68
C VAL A 162 4.48 -7.84 3.50
N LEU A 163 5.02 -8.81 4.26
CA LEU A 163 4.53 -10.20 4.22
C LEU A 163 3.13 -10.35 4.80
N ASP A 164 2.72 -9.51 5.75
CA ASP A 164 1.35 -9.45 6.24
C ASP A 164 0.41 -8.89 5.16
N VAL A 165 0.88 -7.92 4.38
CA VAL A 165 0.15 -7.40 3.21
C VAL A 165 -0.03 -8.50 2.15
N VAL A 166 1.02 -9.27 1.83
CA VAL A 166 0.94 -10.42 0.90
C VAL A 166 -0.10 -11.43 1.37
N ARG A 167 -0.11 -11.77 2.66
CA ARG A 167 -1.11 -12.68 3.24
C ARG A 167 -2.52 -12.09 3.20
N ALA A 168 -2.69 -10.77 3.37
CA ALA A 168 -3.99 -10.13 3.22
C ALA A 168 -4.50 -10.24 1.78
N VAL A 169 -3.66 -10.01 0.78
CA VAL A 169 -3.99 -10.24 -0.64
C VAL A 169 -4.42 -11.70 -0.83
N ALA A 170 -3.64 -12.67 -0.37
CA ALA A 170 -3.94 -14.10 -0.50
C ALA A 170 -5.28 -14.47 0.17
N THR A 171 -5.56 -13.91 1.35
CA THR A 171 -6.83 -14.13 2.06
C THR A 171 -8.03 -13.59 1.28
N LEU A 172 -7.89 -12.44 0.62
CA LEU A 172 -8.99 -11.79 -0.11
C LEU A 172 -9.33 -12.46 -1.45
N ILE A 173 -8.38 -13.16 -2.07
CA ILE A 173 -8.56 -13.79 -3.38
C ILE A 173 -9.79 -14.72 -3.41
N PRO A 174 -9.96 -15.71 -2.51
CA PRO A 174 -11.05 -16.67 -2.56
C PRO A 174 -12.38 -16.12 -1.99
N THR A 175 -12.41 -14.89 -1.49
CA THR A 175 -13.61 -14.34 -0.85
C THR A 175 -14.55 -13.67 -1.83
N THR A 176 -15.81 -13.52 -1.42
CA THR A 176 -16.81 -12.68 -2.11
C THR A 176 -16.91 -11.27 -1.49
N TYR A 177 -16.01 -10.93 -0.56
CA TYR A 177 -15.99 -9.60 0.05
C TYR A 177 -15.80 -8.52 -1.02
N THR A 178 -16.52 -7.42 -0.92
CA THR A 178 -16.42 -6.26 -1.82
C THR A 178 -16.44 -4.97 -1.02
N GLY A 179 -15.94 -3.89 -1.61
CA GLY A 179 -15.84 -2.58 -0.95
C GLY A 179 -14.40 -2.25 -0.54
N THR A 180 -14.22 -1.65 0.61
CA THR A 180 -12.89 -1.29 1.13
C THR A 180 -12.58 -2.04 2.42
N ILE A 181 -11.31 -2.37 2.62
CA ILE A 181 -10.82 -3.08 3.80
C ILE A 181 -9.47 -2.52 4.23
N ASP A 182 -9.27 -2.36 5.52
CA ASP A 182 -8.01 -1.88 6.07
C ASP A 182 -6.99 -3.01 6.16
N VAL A 183 -5.76 -2.72 5.76
CA VAL A 183 -4.61 -3.62 5.87
C VAL A 183 -3.54 -2.94 6.71
N GLY A 184 -3.60 -3.21 8.00
CA GLY A 184 -2.74 -2.70 9.07
C GLY A 184 -2.62 -3.73 10.18
N THR A 185 -2.14 -3.34 11.35
CA THR A 185 -2.00 -4.23 12.50
C THR A 185 -3.06 -4.00 13.58
N GLY A 186 -3.81 -2.90 13.51
CA GLY A 186 -4.71 -2.44 14.57
C GLY A 186 -3.96 -1.86 15.78
N GLN A 187 -2.65 -1.66 15.65
CA GLN A 187 -1.80 -1.11 16.71
C GLN A 187 -0.97 0.05 16.18
N MET A 188 -0.97 1.15 16.91
CA MET A 188 -0.17 2.31 16.57
C MET A 188 1.17 2.30 17.31
N THR A 189 2.24 2.60 16.58
CA THR A 189 3.55 2.89 17.14
C THR A 189 3.89 4.36 16.89
N SER A 190 4.36 5.04 17.93
CA SER A 190 4.86 6.41 17.82
C SER A 190 6.11 6.45 16.94
N VAL A 191 6.21 7.46 16.06
CA VAL A 191 7.43 7.71 15.28
C VAL A 191 8.64 7.95 16.20
N ILE A 192 8.42 8.59 17.36
CA ILE A 192 9.48 8.81 18.35
C ILE A 192 9.98 7.48 18.93
N ASP A 193 9.06 6.57 19.30
CA ASP A 193 9.44 5.27 19.87
C ASP A 193 10.18 4.41 18.84
N LEU A 194 9.72 4.41 17.59
CA LEU A 194 10.42 3.73 16.50
C LEU A 194 11.83 4.31 16.28
N ALA A 195 11.95 5.64 16.22
CA ALA A 195 13.25 6.29 16.07
C ALA A 195 14.19 5.99 17.25
N ASN A 196 13.68 5.99 18.48
CA ASN A 196 14.47 5.59 19.66
C ASN A 196 14.97 4.15 19.55
N ALA A 197 14.10 3.20 19.18
CA ALA A 197 14.47 1.81 19.00
C ALA A 197 15.53 1.61 17.89
N MET A 198 15.54 2.48 16.89
CA MET A 198 16.53 2.47 15.79
C MET A 198 17.77 3.33 16.06
N GLY A 199 17.95 3.86 17.28
CA GLY A 199 19.11 4.70 17.63
C GLY A 199 19.05 6.13 17.06
N MET A 200 17.92 6.55 16.51
CA MET A 200 17.71 7.84 15.85
C MET A 200 16.90 8.84 16.69
N GLY A 201 16.72 8.58 17.99
CA GLY A 201 15.93 9.42 18.89
C GLY A 201 16.52 10.82 19.15
N HIS A 202 17.76 11.06 18.71
CA HIS A 202 18.43 12.38 18.80
C HIS A 202 17.97 13.36 17.71
N LEU A 203 17.19 12.93 16.73
CA LEU A 203 16.71 13.79 15.65
C LEU A 203 15.75 14.86 16.16
N PRO A 204 15.77 16.07 15.56
CA PRO A 204 14.85 17.14 15.94
C PRO A 204 13.40 16.74 15.65
N ILE A 205 12.48 17.15 16.50
CA ILE A 205 11.04 16.96 16.31
C ILE A 205 10.49 18.12 15.48
N LYS A 206 9.85 17.80 14.35
CA LYS A 206 9.09 18.75 13.54
C LYS A 206 7.64 18.75 14.03
N GLU A 207 7.20 19.85 14.58
CA GLU A 207 5.86 20.00 15.18
C GLU A 207 4.77 20.27 14.12
N ASP A 208 5.08 21.02 13.07
CA ASP A 208 4.13 21.37 12.00
C ASP A 208 4.29 20.42 10.82
N THR A 209 3.28 19.61 10.61
CA THR A 209 3.19 18.63 9.51
C THR A 209 1.82 18.75 8.82
N PRO A 210 1.55 19.88 8.14
CA PRO A 210 0.32 20.05 7.40
C PRO A 210 0.17 18.92 6.36
N ASN A 211 -1.06 18.61 6.03
CA ASN A 211 -1.42 17.60 5.03
C ASN A 211 -1.23 16.13 5.47
N GLU A 212 -0.92 15.88 6.74
CA GLU A 212 -0.83 14.54 7.31
C GLU A 212 -1.66 14.45 8.61
N PRO A 213 -2.46 13.41 8.84
CA PRO A 213 -3.15 13.22 10.13
C PRO A 213 -2.15 12.84 11.23
N ASP A 214 -2.42 13.25 12.47
CA ASP A 214 -1.56 12.95 13.62
C ASP A 214 -1.53 11.45 13.94
N GLU A 215 -2.68 10.80 13.86
CA GLU A 215 -2.86 9.38 14.18
C GLU A 215 -3.64 8.66 13.09
N LEU A 216 -3.18 7.45 12.74
CA LEU A 216 -3.85 6.54 11.83
C LEU A 216 -3.72 5.11 12.34
N CYS A 217 -4.85 4.46 12.59
CA CYS A 217 -4.95 3.08 13.05
C CYS A 217 -5.96 2.31 12.19
N ALA A 218 -5.62 1.10 11.80
CA ALA A 218 -6.48 0.24 11.00
C ALA A 218 -7.61 -0.36 11.84
N ASP A 219 -8.80 -0.43 11.26
CA ASP A 219 -9.83 -1.35 11.72
C ASP A 219 -9.61 -2.72 11.05
N ILE A 220 -8.93 -3.61 11.74
CA ILE A 220 -8.59 -4.93 11.20
C ILE A 220 -9.70 -5.98 11.41
N MET A 221 -10.77 -5.66 12.12
CA MET A 221 -11.83 -6.64 12.43
C MET A 221 -12.42 -7.27 11.16
N PRO A 222 -12.76 -6.53 10.09
CA PRO A 222 -13.30 -7.14 8.88
C PRO A 222 -12.34 -8.15 8.23
N LEU A 223 -11.02 -7.88 8.26
CA LEU A 223 -10.02 -8.77 7.69
C LEU A 223 -9.76 -9.99 8.59
N MET A 224 -9.84 -9.80 9.92
CA MET A 224 -9.76 -10.90 10.89
C MET A 224 -10.94 -11.88 10.76
N GLU A 225 -12.14 -11.40 10.49
CA GLU A 225 -13.32 -12.23 10.22
C GLU A 225 -13.15 -13.10 8.97
N LEU A 226 -12.30 -12.69 8.04
CA LEU A 226 -11.90 -13.49 6.87
C LEU A 226 -10.74 -14.45 7.17
N GLY A 227 -10.25 -14.54 8.41
CA GLY A 227 -9.20 -15.45 8.86
C GLY A 227 -7.78 -14.89 8.76
N TRP A 228 -7.61 -13.60 8.48
CA TRP A 228 -6.29 -12.99 8.46
C TRP A 228 -5.94 -12.34 9.80
N PHE A 229 -4.64 -12.43 10.19
CA PHE A 229 -4.10 -11.80 11.39
C PHE A 229 -2.69 -11.25 11.09
N PRO A 230 -2.33 -10.06 11.62
CA PRO A 230 -0.95 -9.57 11.53
C PRO A 230 -0.04 -10.45 12.40
N THR A 231 1.18 -10.70 11.93
CA THR A 231 2.13 -11.57 12.64
C THR A 231 3.44 -10.90 12.97
N VAL A 232 3.74 -9.74 12.40
CA VAL A 232 5.01 -9.05 12.58
C VAL A 232 4.78 -7.71 13.27
N ASN A 233 5.41 -7.53 14.43
CA ASN A 233 5.44 -6.25 15.15
C ASN A 233 6.73 -5.50 14.83
N ILE A 234 6.62 -4.22 14.47
CA ILE A 234 7.79 -3.42 14.06
C ILE A 234 8.78 -3.19 15.20
N LEU A 235 8.30 -2.87 16.41
CA LEU A 235 9.20 -2.61 17.53
C LEU A 235 9.91 -3.88 17.99
N ASP A 236 9.22 -4.99 18.09
CA ASP A 236 9.82 -6.26 18.48
C ASP A 236 10.92 -6.68 17.49
N THR A 237 10.67 -6.49 16.19
CA THR A 237 11.64 -6.79 15.13
C THR A 237 12.87 -5.89 15.21
N VAL A 238 12.67 -4.58 15.39
CA VAL A 238 13.78 -3.62 15.48
C VAL A 238 14.62 -3.87 16.75
N ILE A 239 13.97 -4.06 17.91
CA ILE A 239 14.65 -4.30 19.19
C ILE A 239 15.44 -5.62 19.13
N ALA A 240 14.88 -6.70 18.58
CA ALA A 240 15.58 -7.98 18.45
C ALA A 240 16.89 -7.85 17.64
N LYS A 241 16.89 -7.04 16.59
CA LYS A 241 18.09 -6.78 15.78
C LYS A 241 19.14 -5.96 16.52
N THR A 242 18.72 -5.00 17.35
CA THR A 242 19.64 -4.14 18.11
C THR A 242 20.35 -4.91 19.23
N VAL A 243 19.71 -5.95 19.79
CA VAL A 243 20.30 -6.81 20.84
C VAL A 243 21.24 -7.88 20.26
N SER A 244 21.14 -8.17 18.96
CA SER A 244 21.90 -9.24 18.27
C SER A 244 23.26 -8.74 17.68
N VAL A 245 23.59 -7.47 17.84
CA VAL A 245 24.84 -6.81 17.43
C VAL A 245 25.71 -6.52 18.67
#